data_b1fbcd8507bdded8d66dcd5a046a561e
#
_entry.id   b1fbcd8507bdded8d66dcd5a046a561e
#
_cell.length_a   1.000
_cell.length_b   1.000
_cell.length_c   1.000
_cell.angle_alpha   90.00
_cell.angle_beta   90.00
_cell.angle_gamma   90.00
#
_symmetry.space_group_name_H-M   'P 1'
#
loop_
_entity.id
_entity.type
_entity.pdbx_description
1 polymer ?
#
loop_
_entity_poly.entity_id
_entity_poly.type
_entity_poly.pdbx_seq_one_letter_code
_entity_poly.pdbx_strand_id
1 'polypeptide(L)'
;MTKSRIRAAKPDTQPHFDYFYDKPGSLPGTLNIVVDAQPPVIVLIDYNEADATRQTLATPEECLPYLDTESVSWVDVQGLGSEDILQRLGQVFNLHPLVLEDIVNVPQRPKVEDDYEDHLVIIARMVIPKESGGFHSEQVSFILGKYYLLTVQEEPEHDCFEQVRQRIRYNKGSLRKLGADYLAYTLIDSIIDGFFPVLEAYGEQIEDLEDEVVTKPTRQTLNKIYRVRRELLSLRRSIWPQRDAIAMLIRDDNDSLISDRVQVYLRDCYDHAVQILDMVETYRELTSGLMDVYLSAVSNKMNEIMKLLTVVSSIFIPLTFIAGVYGMNFNTEKSPWNMPELNWYWGYPLCLMLMAATAAGLVYFFWRRGWFENFSDVKDRTTSTSRRS
;
A
#
# COMPACT_ATOMS: atom_id res chain seq x y z
N MET A 1 -7.37 -34.01 -23.33
CA MET A 1 -6.86 -34.10 -21.94
C MET A 1 -5.79 -33.03 -21.73
N THR A 2 -6.21 -31.83 -21.42
CA THR A 2 -5.32 -30.70 -21.14
C THR A 2 -4.88 -30.83 -19.67
N LYS A 3 -3.57 -31.00 -19.43
CA LYS A 3 -3.05 -31.10 -18.06
C LYS A 3 -3.09 -29.72 -17.41
N SER A 4 -3.98 -29.51 -16.45
CA SER A 4 -3.97 -28.35 -15.57
C SER A 4 -2.59 -28.26 -14.88
N ARG A 5 -1.95 -27.11 -14.95
CA ARG A 5 -0.69 -26.86 -14.25
C ARG A 5 -1.00 -26.14 -12.95
N ILE A 6 -0.89 -26.88 -11.88
CA ILE A 6 -1.01 -26.41 -10.51
C ILE A 6 0.17 -25.48 -10.16
N ARG A 7 -0.09 -24.23 -9.79
CA ARG A 7 0.91 -23.24 -9.36
C ARG A 7 0.97 -23.23 -7.84
N ALA A 8 2.16 -23.36 -7.24
CA ALA A 8 2.32 -23.25 -5.79
C ALA A 8 1.98 -21.82 -5.30
N ALA A 9 1.23 -21.72 -4.22
CA ALA A 9 0.96 -20.45 -3.56
C ALA A 9 2.27 -19.75 -3.18
N LYS A 10 2.41 -18.46 -3.50
CA LYS A 10 3.55 -17.65 -3.04
C LYS A 10 3.32 -17.28 -1.58
N PRO A 11 4.34 -17.36 -0.69
CA PRO A 11 4.19 -16.91 0.68
C PRO A 11 3.84 -15.40 0.73
N ASP A 12 2.90 -15.06 1.58
CA ASP A 12 2.21 -13.77 1.77
C ASP A 12 3.14 -12.66 2.34
N THR A 13 4.27 -12.38 1.69
CA THR A 13 5.25 -11.42 2.22
C THR A 13 5.42 -10.15 1.39
N GLN A 14 4.75 -10.00 0.24
CA GLN A 14 4.76 -8.72 -0.50
C GLN A 14 3.55 -8.64 -1.46
N PRO A 15 2.88 -7.49 -1.59
CA PRO A 15 1.94 -7.29 -2.68
C PRO A 15 2.74 -7.31 -4.00
N HIS A 16 2.78 -8.46 -4.66
CA HIS A 16 3.32 -8.58 -5.99
C HIS A 16 2.28 -8.15 -7.00
N PHE A 17 2.45 -6.97 -7.57
CA PHE A 17 1.66 -6.44 -8.68
C PHE A 17 2.28 -6.80 -10.03
N ASP A 18 2.56 -8.05 -10.21
CA ASP A 18 2.81 -8.56 -11.53
C ASP A 18 1.49 -9.13 -12.03
N TYR A 19 0.96 -8.56 -13.12
CA TYR A 19 -0.13 -9.20 -13.84
C TYR A 19 0.25 -10.62 -14.21
N PHE A 20 -0.75 -11.46 -14.36
CA PHE A 20 -0.52 -12.81 -14.84
C PHE A 20 0.02 -12.76 -16.27
N TYR A 21 1.06 -13.51 -16.54
CA TYR A 21 1.62 -13.68 -17.88
C TYR A 21 1.80 -15.16 -18.17
N ASP A 22 1.20 -15.61 -19.27
CA ASP A 22 1.43 -16.95 -19.78
C ASP A 22 2.86 -17.11 -20.30
N LYS A 23 3.34 -18.35 -20.27
CA LYS A 23 4.61 -18.66 -20.92
C LYS A 23 4.46 -18.46 -22.43
N PRO A 24 5.47 -17.90 -23.11
CA PRO A 24 5.43 -17.80 -24.57
C PRO A 24 5.09 -19.14 -25.22
N GLY A 25 4.06 -19.19 -26.07
CA GLY A 25 3.59 -20.41 -26.72
C GLY A 25 2.58 -21.25 -25.92
N SER A 26 2.04 -20.75 -24.80
CA SER A 26 0.89 -21.36 -24.13
C SER A 26 -0.33 -21.38 -25.04
N LEU A 27 -1.18 -22.39 -24.88
CA LEU A 27 -2.43 -22.47 -25.65
C LEU A 27 -3.44 -21.46 -25.07
N PRO A 28 -4.09 -20.63 -25.89
CA PRO A 28 -5.16 -19.75 -25.43
C PRO A 28 -6.31 -20.55 -24.78
N GLY A 29 -6.96 -19.96 -23.77
CA GLY A 29 -8.03 -20.63 -23.01
C GLY A 29 -7.54 -21.64 -21.97
N THR A 30 -6.22 -21.62 -21.62
CA THR A 30 -5.68 -22.49 -20.56
C THR A 30 -5.96 -21.90 -19.19
N LEU A 31 -6.65 -22.66 -18.34
CA LEU A 31 -6.95 -22.24 -16.96
C LEU A 31 -5.81 -22.64 -16.02
N ASN A 32 -5.22 -21.66 -15.33
CA ASN A 32 -4.13 -21.86 -14.38
C ASN A 32 -4.62 -21.68 -12.93
N ILE A 33 -5.23 -22.73 -12.39
CA ILE A 33 -5.78 -22.69 -11.01
C ILE A 33 -4.66 -22.81 -9.98
N VAL A 34 -4.72 -21.96 -8.96
CA VAL A 34 -3.79 -21.97 -7.82
C VAL A 34 -4.07 -23.20 -6.96
N VAL A 35 -3.02 -23.88 -6.44
CA VAL A 35 -3.13 -25.15 -5.69
C VAL A 35 -4.04 -25.07 -4.48
N ASP A 36 -4.00 -23.93 -3.77
CA ASP A 36 -4.72 -23.70 -2.52
C ASP A 36 -5.95 -22.83 -2.71
N ALA A 37 -6.40 -22.60 -3.98
CA ALA A 37 -7.60 -21.81 -4.24
C ALA A 37 -8.83 -22.51 -3.66
N GLN A 38 -9.70 -21.74 -3.01
CA GLN A 38 -10.91 -22.25 -2.42
C GLN A 38 -11.91 -22.71 -3.50
N PRO A 39 -12.66 -23.80 -3.27
CA PRO A 39 -13.67 -24.25 -4.21
C PRO A 39 -14.77 -23.19 -4.36
N PRO A 40 -15.29 -22.98 -5.58
CA PRO A 40 -16.29 -21.96 -5.85
C PRO A 40 -17.59 -22.20 -5.06
N VAL A 41 -18.09 -21.12 -4.45
CA VAL A 41 -19.43 -21.05 -3.88
C VAL A 41 -20.29 -20.17 -4.79
N ILE A 42 -21.42 -20.69 -5.27
CA ILE A 42 -22.32 -19.98 -6.18
C ILE A 42 -23.52 -19.46 -5.40
N VAL A 43 -23.66 -18.14 -5.30
CA VAL A 43 -24.78 -17.49 -4.63
C VAL A 43 -25.61 -16.74 -5.70
N LEU A 44 -26.88 -17.10 -5.80
CA LEU A 44 -27.84 -16.41 -6.64
C LEU A 44 -28.71 -15.47 -5.80
N ILE A 45 -28.78 -14.22 -6.21
CA ILE A 45 -29.71 -13.21 -5.68
C ILE A 45 -30.58 -12.77 -6.85
N ASP A 46 -31.81 -13.24 -6.89
CA ASP A 46 -32.78 -12.83 -7.90
C ASP A 46 -33.78 -11.85 -7.29
N TYR A 47 -34.01 -10.72 -7.97
CA TYR A 47 -34.84 -9.66 -7.44
C TYR A 47 -35.60 -8.90 -8.52
N ASN A 48 -36.75 -8.36 -8.12
CA ASN A 48 -37.52 -7.37 -8.86
C ASN A 48 -38.05 -6.30 -7.90
N GLU A 49 -38.91 -5.40 -8.37
CA GLU A 49 -39.41 -4.31 -7.53
C GLU A 49 -40.16 -4.81 -6.28
N ALA A 50 -40.85 -5.96 -6.40
CA ALA A 50 -41.72 -6.50 -5.36
C ALA A 50 -40.96 -7.39 -4.36
N ASP A 51 -40.10 -8.28 -4.86
CA ASP A 51 -39.46 -9.33 -4.05
C ASP A 51 -37.94 -9.49 -4.33
N ALA A 52 -37.24 -10.17 -3.44
CA ALA A 52 -35.85 -10.59 -3.61
C ALA A 52 -35.59 -11.90 -2.89
N THR A 53 -34.99 -12.83 -3.59
CA THR A 53 -34.60 -14.15 -3.07
C THR A 53 -33.09 -14.29 -3.08
N ARG A 54 -32.56 -15.05 -2.13
CA ARG A 54 -31.14 -15.42 -2.07
C ARG A 54 -31.02 -16.89 -1.81
N GLN A 55 -30.27 -17.58 -2.64
CA GLN A 55 -30.03 -19.03 -2.51
C GLN A 55 -28.58 -19.37 -2.89
N THR A 56 -28.05 -20.42 -2.29
CA THR A 56 -26.77 -20.99 -2.69
C THR A 56 -27.05 -22.17 -3.61
N LEU A 57 -26.44 -22.14 -4.79
CA LEU A 57 -26.62 -23.16 -5.80
C LEU A 57 -25.56 -24.24 -5.68
N ALA A 58 -25.94 -25.47 -5.96
CA ALA A 58 -25.02 -26.60 -5.95
C ALA A 58 -24.27 -26.75 -7.26
N THR A 59 -24.87 -26.33 -8.38
CA THR A 59 -24.31 -26.46 -9.71
C THR A 59 -24.54 -25.21 -10.56
N PRO A 60 -23.66 -24.92 -11.52
CA PRO A 60 -23.82 -23.79 -12.43
C PRO A 60 -25.10 -23.82 -13.27
N GLU A 61 -25.56 -25.00 -13.65
CA GLU A 61 -26.76 -25.19 -14.49
C GLU A 61 -28.05 -24.72 -13.80
N GLU A 62 -28.06 -24.67 -12.49
CA GLU A 62 -29.19 -24.13 -11.71
C GLU A 62 -29.40 -22.63 -11.95
N CYS A 63 -28.43 -21.92 -12.56
CA CYS A 63 -28.59 -20.51 -13.00
C CYS A 63 -29.50 -20.36 -14.24
N LEU A 64 -29.55 -21.36 -15.12
CA LEU A 64 -30.20 -21.26 -16.43
C LEU A 64 -31.64 -20.71 -16.39
N PRO A 65 -32.51 -21.11 -15.44
CA PRO A 65 -33.88 -20.58 -15.38
C PRO A 65 -33.98 -19.07 -15.10
N TYR A 66 -32.89 -18.46 -14.63
CA TYR A 66 -32.85 -17.07 -14.15
C TYR A 66 -32.18 -16.11 -15.14
N LEU A 67 -31.55 -16.60 -16.21
CA LEU A 67 -30.77 -15.76 -17.13
C LEU A 67 -31.62 -14.99 -18.14
N ASP A 68 -32.84 -15.46 -18.41
CA ASP A 68 -33.74 -14.87 -19.41
C ASP A 68 -35.13 -14.53 -18.79
N THR A 69 -35.12 -13.96 -17.60
CA THR A 69 -36.31 -13.51 -16.86
C THR A 69 -36.34 -11.99 -16.80
N GLU A 70 -37.55 -11.39 -16.61
CA GLU A 70 -37.65 -9.93 -16.42
C GLU A 70 -37.08 -9.44 -15.07
N SER A 71 -36.79 -10.36 -14.13
CA SER A 71 -36.08 -10.04 -12.88
C SER A 71 -34.58 -9.83 -13.13
N VAL A 72 -33.92 -9.16 -12.23
CA VAL A 72 -32.45 -9.03 -12.23
C VAL A 72 -31.82 -10.15 -11.40
N SER A 73 -31.01 -10.97 -12.05
CA SER A 73 -30.34 -12.10 -11.41
C SER A 73 -28.85 -11.80 -11.20
N TRP A 74 -28.47 -11.62 -9.95
CA TRP A 74 -27.05 -11.52 -9.58
C TRP A 74 -26.52 -12.90 -9.17
N VAL A 75 -25.64 -13.45 -10.00
CA VAL A 75 -24.91 -14.69 -9.72
C VAL A 75 -23.53 -14.31 -9.21
N ASP A 76 -23.27 -14.55 -7.93
CA ASP A 76 -22.00 -14.23 -7.26
C ASP A 76 -21.23 -15.51 -7.01
N VAL A 77 -20.10 -15.70 -7.71
CA VAL A 77 -19.22 -16.86 -7.63
C VAL A 77 -17.99 -16.48 -6.84
N GLN A 78 -17.78 -17.11 -5.73
CA GLN A 78 -16.72 -16.82 -4.77
C GLN A 78 -15.74 -18.00 -4.70
N GLY A 79 -14.52 -17.82 -5.22
CA GLY A 79 -13.47 -18.83 -5.29
C GLY A 79 -13.22 -19.36 -6.70
N LEU A 80 -11.95 -19.67 -6.99
CA LEU A 80 -11.46 -20.13 -8.29
C LEU A 80 -10.90 -21.56 -8.27
N GLY A 81 -11.13 -22.33 -7.19
CA GLY A 81 -10.45 -23.59 -6.92
C GLY A 81 -10.99 -24.83 -7.67
N SER A 82 -11.89 -24.70 -8.65
CA SER A 82 -12.43 -25.83 -9.39
C SER A 82 -12.53 -25.56 -10.89
N GLU A 83 -11.67 -26.21 -11.69
CA GLU A 83 -11.68 -26.12 -13.14
C GLU A 83 -13.03 -26.58 -13.74
N ASP A 84 -13.58 -27.69 -13.23
CA ASP A 84 -14.86 -28.23 -13.71
C ASP A 84 -16.02 -27.24 -13.55
N ILE A 85 -16.16 -26.64 -12.36
CA ILE A 85 -17.23 -25.66 -12.10
C ILE A 85 -17.04 -24.42 -12.98
N LEU A 86 -15.81 -23.92 -13.13
CA LEU A 86 -15.53 -22.73 -13.94
C LEU A 86 -15.76 -22.99 -15.44
N GLN A 87 -15.40 -24.16 -15.95
CA GLN A 87 -15.72 -24.56 -17.34
C GLN A 87 -17.23 -24.67 -17.58
N ARG A 88 -17.98 -25.24 -16.62
CA ARG A 88 -19.44 -25.35 -16.69
C ARG A 88 -20.11 -23.98 -16.60
N LEU A 89 -19.59 -23.06 -15.77
CA LEU A 89 -20.03 -21.65 -15.76
C LEU A 89 -19.81 -21.02 -17.13
N GLY A 90 -18.65 -21.23 -17.74
CA GLY A 90 -18.36 -20.78 -19.11
C GLY A 90 -19.39 -21.28 -20.12
N GLN A 91 -19.86 -22.53 -19.99
CA GLN A 91 -20.90 -23.10 -20.86
C GLN A 91 -22.27 -22.50 -20.58
N VAL A 92 -22.66 -22.34 -19.30
CA VAL A 92 -23.97 -21.78 -18.90
C VAL A 92 -24.13 -20.33 -19.35
N PHE A 93 -23.09 -19.52 -19.24
CA PHE A 93 -23.08 -18.09 -19.60
C PHE A 93 -22.57 -17.83 -21.02
N ASN A 94 -22.33 -18.87 -21.83
CA ASN A 94 -21.79 -18.78 -23.18
C ASN A 94 -20.52 -17.93 -23.30
N LEU A 95 -19.59 -18.08 -22.33
CA LEU A 95 -18.36 -17.31 -22.28
C LEU A 95 -17.32 -17.83 -23.27
N HIS A 96 -16.67 -16.89 -23.96
CA HIS A 96 -15.54 -17.27 -24.80
C HIS A 96 -14.38 -17.82 -23.94
N PRO A 97 -13.62 -18.84 -24.42
CA PRO A 97 -12.51 -19.42 -23.64
C PRO A 97 -11.47 -18.41 -23.14
N LEU A 98 -11.22 -17.32 -23.86
CA LEU A 98 -10.32 -16.24 -23.44
C LEU A 98 -10.88 -15.45 -22.26
N VAL A 99 -12.20 -15.20 -22.23
CA VAL A 99 -12.85 -14.56 -21.07
C VAL A 99 -12.69 -15.42 -19.83
N LEU A 100 -12.90 -16.72 -19.95
CA LEU A 100 -12.74 -17.65 -18.85
C LEU A 100 -11.27 -17.73 -18.40
N GLU A 101 -10.31 -17.65 -19.32
CA GLU A 101 -8.90 -17.52 -19.04
C GLU A 101 -8.57 -16.28 -18.21
N ASP A 102 -9.10 -15.12 -18.59
CA ASP A 102 -8.91 -13.85 -17.88
C ASP A 102 -9.53 -13.84 -16.49
N ILE A 103 -10.67 -14.50 -16.31
CA ILE A 103 -11.35 -14.67 -15.02
C ILE A 103 -10.48 -15.51 -14.06
N VAL A 104 -9.84 -16.57 -14.58
CA VAL A 104 -9.15 -17.59 -13.77
C VAL A 104 -7.67 -17.28 -13.58
N ASN A 105 -7.02 -16.72 -14.59
CA ASN A 105 -5.58 -16.47 -14.58
C ASN A 105 -5.26 -15.10 -13.92
N VAL A 106 -5.55 -15.00 -12.64
CA VAL A 106 -5.41 -13.78 -11.84
C VAL A 106 -3.94 -13.52 -11.42
N PRO A 107 -3.56 -12.25 -11.26
CA PRO A 107 -4.32 -11.00 -11.48
C PRO A 107 -4.21 -10.48 -12.92
N GLN A 108 -5.32 -10.03 -13.49
CA GLN A 108 -5.39 -9.32 -14.76
C GLN A 108 -5.39 -7.80 -14.56
N ARG A 109 -5.10 -7.06 -15.63
CA ARG A 109 -5.27 -5.61 -15.68
C ARG A 109 -6.77 -5.27 -15.76
N PRO A 110 -7.28 -4.31 -14.97
CA PRO A 110 -8.63 -3.80 -15.17
C PRO A 110 -8.89 -3.39 -16.61
N LYS A 111 -9.99 -3.86 -17.18
CA LYS A 111 -10.39 -3.64 -18.58
C LYS A 111 -11.89 -3.85 -18.77
N VAL A 112 -12.39 -3.37 -19.89
CA VAL A 112 -13.71 -3.65 -20.41
C VAL A 112 -13.56 -4.27 -21.79
N GLU A 113 -14.33 -5.28 -22.11
CA GLU A 113 -14.43 -5.94 -23.43
C GLU A 113 -15.89 -5.99 -23.83
N ASP A 114 -16.22 -5.36 -24.95
CA ASP A 114 -17.54 -5.22 -25.57
C ASP A 114 -17.66 -5.99 -26.89
N ASP A 115 -16.65 -6.79 -27.23
CA ASP A 115 -16.60 -7.56 -28.48
C ASP A 115 -17.58 -8.76 -28.54
N TYR A 116 -18.40 -8.96 -27.49
CA TYR A 116 -19.33 -10.09 -27.37
C TYR A 116 -20.77 -9.62 -27.56
N GLU A 117 -21.53 -10.33 -28.44
CA GLU A 117 -22.90 -9.90 -28.87
C GLU A 117 -23.91 -9.84 -27.70
N ASP A 118 -23.79 -10.74 -26.70
CA ASP A 118 -24.82 -10.95 -25.68
C ASP A 118 -24.41 -10.44 -24.27
N HIS A 119 -23.15 -10.10 -24.04
CA HIS A 119 -22.67 -9.69 -22.72
C HIS A 119 -21.45 -8.79 -22.79
N LEU A 120 -21.29 -7.96 -21.75
CA LEU A 120 -20.16 -7.08 -21.53
C LEU A 120 -19.28 -7.67 -20.42
N VAL A 121 -17.97 -7.75 -20.67
CA VAL A 121 -17.00 -8.26 -19.68
C VAL A 121 -16.24 -7.09 -19.07
N ILE A 122 -16.23 -7.03 -17.73
CA ILE A 122 -15.51 -6.00 -16.99
C ILE A 122 -14.60 -6.69 -15.97
N ILE A 123 -13.31 -6.39 -15.98
CA ILE A 123 -12.36 -6.82 -14.96
C ILE A 123 -12.00 -5.62 -14.10
N ALA A 124 -12.22 -5.73 -12.80
CA ALA A 124 -11.95 -4.70 -11.81
C ALA A 124 -10.99 -5.20 -10.73
N ARG A 125 -10.37 -4.27 -10.02
CA ARG A 125 -9.52 -4.55 -8.84
C ARG A 125 -10.16 -3.95 -7.61
N MET A 126 -10.54 -4.80 -6.69
CA MET A 126 -11.02 -4.43 -5.37
C MET A 126 -9.83 -4.28 -4.42
N VAL A 127 -9.88 -3.31 -3.52
CA VAL A 127 -8.90 -3.12 -2.44
C VAL A 127 -9.62 -2.97 -1.11
N ILE A 128 -9.10 -3.63 -0.08
CA ILE A 128 -9.68 -3.65 1.26
C ILE A 128 -8.55 -3.42 2.28
N PRO A 129 -8.70 -2.52 3.25
CA PRO A 129 -7.69 -2.29 4.28
C PRO A 129 -7.49 -3.54 5.14
N LYS A 130 -6.23 -3.84 5.50
CA LYS A 130 -5.88 -4.93 6.43
C LYS A 130 -5.73 -4.38 7.84
N GLU A 131 -6.22 -5.11 8.84
CA GLU A 131 -6.03 -4.77 10.26
C GLU A 131 -4.54 -4.68 10.66
N SER A 132 -3.69 -5.45 10.00
CA SER A 132 -2.23 -5.45 10.22
C SER A 132 -1.49 -4.31 9.53
N GLY A 133 -2.19 -3.40 8.85
CA GLY A 133 -1.66 -2.38 7.96
C GLY A 133 -1.47 -2.87 6.53
N GLY A 134 -1.48 -1.93 5.57
CA GLY A 134 -1.52 -2.23 4.14
C GLY A 134 -2.93 -2.57 3.67
N PHE A 135 -3.04 -3.22 2.52
CA PHE A 135 -4.33 -3.61 1.94
C PHE A 135 -4.27 -4.99 1.30
N HIS A 136 -5.43 -5.61 1.19
CA HIS A 136 -5.67 -6.78 0.34
C HIS A 136 -6.14 -6.29 -1.02
N SER A 137 -5.70 -6.93 -2.10
CA SER A 137 -6.13 -6.58 -3.45
C SER A 137 -6.53 -7.83 -4.20
N GLU A 138 -7.73 -7.81 -4.73
CA GLU A 138 -8.40 -8.94 -5.37
C GLU A 138 -8.99 -8.54 -6.72
N GLN A 139 -9.02 -9.48 -7.66
CA GLN A 139 -9.72 -9.30 -8.92
C GLN A 139 -11.19 -9.65 -8.75
N VAL A 140 -12.04 -8.82 -9.31
CA VAL A 140 -13.46 -9.13 -9.51
C VAL A 140 -13.77 -9.02 -11.00
N SER A 141 -14.29 -10.10 -11.57
CA SER A 141 -14.72 -10.14 -12.96
C SER A 141 -16.24 -10.06 -13.02
N PHE A 142 -16.75 -9.19 -13.90
CA PHE A 142 -18.18 -8.95 -14.12
C PHE A 142 -18.52 -9.37 -15.53
N ILE A 143 -19.60 -10.12 -15.68
CA ILE A 143 -20.20 -10.44 -16.95
C ILE A 143 -21.65 -9.92 -16.91
N LEU A 144 -21.88 -8.80 -17.58
CA LEU A 144 -23.15 -8.13 -17.62
C LEU A 144 -23.95 -8.58 -18.84
N GLY A 145 -25.07 -9.23 -18.62
CA GLY A 145 -26.10 -9.52 -19.62
C GLY A 145 -27.30 -8.62 -19.44
N LYS A 146 -28.29 -8.79 -20.29
CA LYS A 146 -29.51 -7.96 -20.30
C LYS A 146 -30.28 -8.01 -18.97
N TYR A 147 -30.39 -9.18 -18.36
CA TYR A 147 -31.19 -9.43 -17.16
C TYR A 147 -30.37 -10.02 -16.02
N TYR A 148 -29.11 -10.27 -16.24
CA TYR A 148 -28.24 -10.88 -15.25
C TYR A 148 -26.90 -10.15 -15.10
N LEU A 149 -26.30 -10.33 -13.95
CA LEU A 149 -24.92 -9.97 -13.68
C LEU A 149 -24.24 -11.17 -13.02
N LEU A 150 -23.21 -11.72 -13.65
CA LEU A 150 -22.32 -12.70 -13.05
C LEU A 150 -21.11 -11.95 -12.50
N THR A 151 -20.80 -12.14 -11.21
CA THR A 151 -19.55 -11.72 -10.59
C THR A 151 -18.73 -12.93 -10.22
N VAL A 152 -17.41 -12.89 -10.48
CA VAL A 152 -16.46 -13.94 -10.08
C VAL A 152 -15.32 -13.31 -9.28
N GLN A 153 -15.14 -13.77 -8.07
CA GLN A 153 -14.16 -13.29 -7.08
C GLN A 153 -13.10 -14.37 -6.79
N GLU A 154 -11.89 -13.96 -6.42
CA GLU A 154 -10.79 -14.89 -6.09
C GLU A 154 -11.04 -15.61 -4.76
N GLU A 155 -11.49 -14.87 -3.75
CA GLU A 155 -11.66 -15.35 -2.37
C GLU A 155 -13.05 -15.04 -1.82
N PRO A 156 -13.66 -15.94 -1.01
CA PRO A 156 -15.02 -15.73 -0.48
C PRO A 156 -15.08 -14.79 0.74
N GLU A 157 -13.95 -14.50 1.39
CA GLU A 157 -13.92 -13.91 2.74
C GLU A 157 -13.84 -12.39 2.77
N HIS A 158 -13.44 -11.76 1.66
CA HIS A 158 -13.10 -10.34 1.63
C HIS A 158 -13.79 -9.62 0.47
N ASP A 159 -15.02 -9.13 0.66
CA ASP A 159 -15.65 -8.28 -0.34
C ASP A 159 -16.24 -6.98 0.24
N CYS A 160 -16.43 -5.98 -0.63
CA CYS A 160 -17.08 -4.70 -0.29
C CYS A 160 -18.59 -4.70 -0.63
N PHE A 161 -19.19 -5.82 -1.00
CA PHE A 161 -20.55 -5.89 -1.57
C PHE A 161 -21.66 -6.11 -0.54
N GLU A 162 -21.33 -6.32 0.72
CA GLU A 162 -22.36 -6.58 1.74
C GLU A 162 -23.39 -5.45 1.85
N GLN A 163 -22.98 -4.20 1.70
CA GLN A 163 -23.95 -3.08 1.70
C GLN A 163 -24.88 -3.12 0.50
N VAL A 164 -24.42 -3.57 -0.67
CA VAL A 164 -25.26 -3.74 -1.86
C VAL A 164 -26.25 -4.88 -1.63
N ARG A 165 -25.82 -6.02 -1.07
CA ARG A 165 -26.70 -7.14 -0.69
C ARG A 165 -27.79 -6.69 0.27
N GLN A 166 -27.47 -5.85 1.26
CA GLN A 166 -28.44 -5.29 2.20
C GLN A 166 -29.42 -4.33 1.51
N ARG A 167 -28.95 -3.49 0.56
CA ARG A 167 -29.82 -2.61 -0.22
C ARG A 167 -30.85 -3.41 -1.04
N ILE A 168 -30.41 -4.52 -1.65
CA ILE A 168 -31.33 -5.45 -2.34
C ILE A 168 -32.31 -6.04 -1.35
N ARG A 169 -31.83 -6.62 -0.25
CA ARG A 169 -32.66 -7.30 0.75
C ARG A 169 -33.75 -6.41 1.35
N TYR A 170 -33.41 -5.18 1.71
CA TYR A 170 -34.31 -4.25 2.40
C TYR A 170 -35.00 -3.26 1.47
N ASN A 171 -34.90 -3.42 0.14
CA ASN A 171 -35.46 -2.54 -0.87
C ASN A 171 -35.09 -1.06 -0.63
N LYS A 172 -33.79 -0.79 -0.35
CA LYS A 172 -33.30 0.57 -0.12
C LYS A 172 -32.83 1.22 -1.41
N GLY A 173 -33.32 2.43 -1.70
CA GLY A 173 -32.95 3.20 -2.88
C GLY A 173 -33.62 2.71 -4.17
N SER A 174 -32.91 2.82 -5.31
CA SER A 174 -33.45 2.51 -6.64
C SER A 174 -33.01 1.16 -7.19
N LEU A 175 -32.25 0.36 -6.41
CA LEU A 175 -31.58 -0.84 -6.92
C LEU A 175 -32.57 -1.87 -7.49
N ARG A 176 -33.70 -2.11 -6.81
CA ARG A 176 -34.74 -3.05 -7.31
C ARG A 176 -35.59 -2.51 -8.45
N LYS A 177 -35.48 -1.21 -8.77
CA LYS A 177 -36.30 -0.55 -9.82
C LYS A 177 -35.55 -0.41 -11.15
N LEU A 178 -34.27 -0.77 -11.16
CA LEU A 178 -33.36 -0.57 -12.28
C LEU A 178 -32.79 -1.92 -12.72
N GLY A 179 -32.21 -1.95 -13.91
CA GLY A 179 -31.73 -3.17 -14.54
C GLY A 179 -30.41 -3.71 -13.98
N ALA A 180 -29.90 -4.75 -14.62
CA ALA A 180 -28.61 -5.36 -14.27
C ALA A 180 -27.44 -4.40 -14.46
N ASP A 181 -27.54 -3.44 -15.37
CA ASP A 181 -26.59 -2.36 -15.60
C ASP A 181 -26.42 -1.46 -14.36
N TYR A 182 -27.52 -1.13 -13.68
CA TYR A 182 -27.43 -0.35 -12.44
C TYR A 182 -26.86 -1.14 -11.29
N LEU A 183 -27.07 -2.46 -11.26
CA LEU A 183 -26.40 -3.34 -10.30
C LEU A 183 -24.89 -3.36 -10.57
N ALA A 184 -24.48 -3.53 -11.83
CA ALA A 184 -23.06 -3.52 -12.21
C ALA A 184 -22.39 -2.20 -11.81
N TYR A 185 -23.02 -1.04 -12.12
CA TYR A 185 -22.56 0.27 -11.63
C TYR A 185 -22.41 0.28 -10.11
N THR A 186 -23.44 -0.15 -9.37
CA THR A 186 -23.42 -0.08 -7.90
C THR A 186 -22.30 -0.92 -7.28
N LEU A 187 -21.96 -2.05 -7.87
CA LEU A 187 -20.85 -2.88 -7.42
C LEU A 187 -19.50 -2.27 -7.79
N ILE A 188 -19.36 -1.70 -9.00
CA ILE A 188 -18.15 -0.97 -9.41
C ILE A 188 -17.92 0.25 -8.51
N ASP A 189 -18.96 1.00 -8.21
CA ASP A 189 -18.94 2.14 -7.28
C ASP A 189 -18.45 1.73 -5.89
N SER A 190 -18.96 0.61 -5.36
CA SER A 190 -18.51 0.05 -4.10
C SER A 190 -17.02 -0.35 -4.12
N ILE A 191 -16.51 -0.83 -5.24
CA ILE A 191 -15.08 -1.13 -5.43
C ILE A 191 -14.25 0.16 -5.42
N ILE A 192 -14.71 1.22 -6.11
CA ILE A 192 -14.03 2.52 -6.14
C ILE A 192 -14.03 3.14 -4.76
N ASP A 193 -15.17 3.15 -4.08
CA ASP A 193 -15.28 3.69 -2.71
C ASP A 193 -14.37 2.96 -1.71
N GLY A 194 -14.09 1.67 -1.93
CA GLY A 194 -13.17 0.88 -1.13
C GLY A 194 -11.72 1.40 -1.10
N PHE A 195 -11.32 2.23 -2.07
CA PHE A 195 -9.99 2.85 -2.08
C PHE A 195 -9.84 3.98 -1.03
N PHE A 196 -10.92 4.70 -0.71
CA PHE A 196 -10.83 5.84 0.22
C PHE A 196 -10.37 5.45 1.63
N PRO A 197 -10.91 4.42 2.30
CA PRO A 197 -10.40 4.00 3.61
C PRO A 197 -8.94 3.54 3.58
N VAL A 198 -8.51 2.93 2.48
CA VAL A 198 -7.11 2.53 2.29
C VAL A 198 -6.21 3.76 2.20
N LEU A 199 -6.62 4.77 1.42
CA LEU A 199 -5.87 6.02 1.27
C LEU A 199 -5.83 6.85 2.55
N GLU A 200 -6.92 6.88 3.32
CA GLU A 200 -6.97 7.54 4.64
C GLU A 200 -5.91 6.94 5.58
N ALA A 201 -5.83 5.59 5.67
CA ALA A 201 -4.82 4.91 6.46
C ALA A 201 -3.39 5.20 5.99
N TYR A 202 -3.16 5.37 4.67
CA TYR A 202 -1.85 5.79 4.15
C TYR A 202 -1.54 7.25 4.45
N GLY A 203 -2.53 8.14 4.43
CA GLY A 203 -2.36 9.53 4.86
C GLY A 203 -1.84 9.63 6.28
N GLU A 204 -2.50 8.97 7.24
CA GLU A 204 -2.07 8.90 8.63
C GLU A 204 -0.66 8.29 8.78
N GLN A 205 -0.38 7.22 8.03
CA GLN A 205 0.94 6.58 8.07
C GLN A 205 2.06 7.48 7.54
N ILE A 206 1.79 8.32 6.53
CA ILE A 206 2.74 9.28 5.99
C ILE A 206 3.02 10.39 7.00
N GLU A 207 1.99 10.92 7.68
CA GLU A 207 2.14 11.91 8.75
C GLU A 207 3.00 11.37 9.91
N ASP A 208 2.73 10.14 10.36
CA ASP A 208 3.55 9.47 11.38
C ASP A 208 5.02 9.32 10.94
N LEU A 209 5.24 9.02 9.66
CA LEU A 209 6.58 8.90 9.10
C LEU A 209 7.31 10.24 9.00
N GLU A 210 6.61 11.35 8.74
CA GLU A 210 7.19 12.70 8.75
C GLU A 210 7.76 13.01 10.14
N ASP A 211 7.01 12.77 11.18
CA ASP A 211 7.45 12.97 12.56
C ASP A 211 8.61 12.04 12.94
N GLU A 212 8.53 10.77 12.56
CA GLU A 212 9.57 9.78 12.85
C GLU A 212 10.91 10.12 12.17
N VAL A 213 10.86 10.59 10.91
CA VAL A 213 12.04 10.98 10.13
C VAL A 213 12.78 12.15 10.76
N VAL A 214 12.06 13.13 11.29
CA VAL A 214 12.65 14.33 11.91
C VAL A 214 13.20 14.01 13.30
N THR A 215 12.48 13.22 14.09
CA THR A 215 12.82 12.97 15.50
C THR A 215 13.84 11.86 15.68
N LYS A 216 13.68 10.74 14.96
CA LYS A 216 14.50 9.52 15.13
C LYS A 216 14.73 8.80 13.80
N PRO A 217 15.53 9.37 12.89
CA PRO A 217 15.81 8.71 11.62
C PRO A 217 16.57 7.40 11.86
N THR A 218 15.95 6.27 11.54
CA THR A 218 16.49 4.93 11.68
C THR A 218 16.45 4.15 10.37
N ARG A 219 17.16 3.01 10.29
CA ARG A 219 17.06 2.10 9.16
C ARG A 219 15.64 1.48 9.04
N GLN A 220 14.91 1.37 10.15
CA GLN A 220 13.52 0.91 10.16
C GLN A 220 12.58 1.94 9.54
N THR A 221 12.77 3.23 9.85
CA THR A 221 12.05 4.36 9.24
C THR A 221 12.22 4.35 7.73
N LEU A 222 13.46 4.17 7.24
CA LEU A 222 13.74 4.04 5.81
C LEU A 222 12.99 2.87 5.15
N ASN A 223 12.95 1.71 5.80
CA ASN A 223 12.22 0.55 5.29
C ASN A 223 10.71 0.79 5.24
N LYS A 224 10.14 1.52 6.21
CA LYS A 224 8.73 1.92 6.19
C LYS A 224 8.42 2.84 5.00
N ILE A 225 9.26 3.87 4.75
CA ILE A 225 9.12 4.77 3.59
C ILE A 225 9.11 3.96 2.29
N TYR A 226 10.05 3.01 2.11
CA TYR A 226 10.09 2.16 0.91
C TYR A 226 8.86 1.25 0.79
N ARG A 227 8.30 0.77 1.90
CA ARG A 227 7.09 -0.04 1.91
C ARG A 227 5.90 0.79 1.41
N VAL A 228 5.63 1.94 2.04
CA VAL A 228 4.55 2.85 1.66
C VAL A 228 4.66 3.23 0.18
N ARG A 229 5.86 3.60 -0.29
CA ARG A 229 6.09 3.94 -1.70
C ARG A 229 5.72 2.79 -2.66
N ARG A 230 6.03 1.54 -2.31
CA ARG A 230 5.68 0.37 -3.13
C ARG A 230 4.18 0.10 -3.13
N GLU A 231 3.55 0.23 -1.98
CA GLU A 231 2.11 0.02 -1.81
C GLU A 231 1.30 1.09 -2.55
N LEU A 232 1.71 2.36 -2.51
CA LEU A 232 1.11 3.43 -3.31
C LEU A 232 1.29 3.21 -4.82
N LEU A 233 2.46 2.73 -5.25
CA LEU A 233 2.67 2.37 -6.66
C LEU A 233 1.71 1.27 -7.11
N SER A 234 1.39 0.41 -6.21
CA SER A 234 0.46 -0.67 -6.37
C SER A 234 -0.99 -0.18 -6.52
N LEU A 235 -1.45 0.68 -5.61
CA LEU A 235 -2.75 1.33 -5.72
C LEU A 235 -2.89 2.07 -7.05
N ARG A 236 -1.85 2.77 -7.48
CA ARG A 236 -1.84 3.43 -8.78
C ARG A 236 -2.05 2.47 -9.94
N ARG A 237 -1.38 1.31 -9.93
CA ARG A 237 -1.54 0.28 -10.97
C ARG A 237 -2.93 -0.34 -10.97
N SER A 238 -3.62 -0.35 -9.85
CA SER A 238 -5.01 -0.80 -9.77
C SER A 238 -5.98 0.25 -10.29
N ILE A 239 -5.88 1.49 -9.80
CA ILE A 239 -6.88 2.52 -10.08
C ILE A 239 -6.77 3.14 -11.48
N TRP A 240 -5.56 3.31 -12.02
CA TRP A 240 -5.39 3.91 -13.35
C TRP A 240 -6.13 3.14 -14.46
N PRO A 241 -5.87 1.82 -14.65
CA PRO A 241 -6.61 1.07 -15.66
C PRO A 241 -8.12 1.00 -15.38
N GLN A 242 -8.51 1.01 -14.11
CA GLN A 242 -9.92 0.97 -13.71
C GLN A 242 -10.65 2.25 -14.09
N ARG A 243 -10.00 3.43 -13.91
CA ARG A 243 -10.52 4.70 -14.46
C ARG A 243 -10.71 4.63 -15.97
N ASP A 244 -9.72 4.07 -16.69
CA ASP A 244 -9.82 3.93 -18.14
C ASP A 244 -10.95 2.97 -18.54
N ALA A 245 -11.15 1.88 -17.79
CA ALA A 245 -12.26 0.95 -17.97
C ALA A 245 -13.63 1.62 -17.76
N ILE A 246 -13.78 2.42 -16.69
CA ILE A 246 -15.03 3.19 -16.45
C ILE A 246 -15.26 4.19 -17.60
N ALA A 247 -14.21 4.85 -18.11
CA ALA A 247 -14.33 5.76 -19.24
C ALA A 247 -14.81 5.05 -20.52
N MET A 248 -14.47 3.78 -20.73
CA MET A 248 -15.00 2.98 -21.84
C MET A 248 -16.49 2.71 -21.65
N LEU A 249 -16.94 2.33 -20.46
CA LEU A 249 -18.35 2.11 -20.14
C LEU A 249 -19.24 3.35 -20.39
N ILE A 250 -18.68 4.55 -20.25
CA ILE A 250 -19.40 5.81 -20.48
C ILE A 250 -19.54 6.13 -21.98
N ARG A 251 -18.57 5.67 -22.81
CA ARG A 251 -18.49 6.01 -24.25
C ARG A 251 -19.24 5.05 -25.17
N ASP A 252 -19.74 3.96 -24.63
CA ASP A 252 -20.41 2.94 -25.42
C ASP A 252 -21.72 3.49 -25.99
N ASP A 253 -21.73 3.78 -27.32
CA ASP A 253 -22.82 4.48 -28.04
C ASP A 253 -23.73 3.54 -28.81
N ASN A 254 -23.43 2.22 -28.90
CA ASN A 254 -24.20 1.29 -29.75
C ASN A 254 -24.93 0.24 -28.93
N ASP A 255 -26.26 0.19 -28.96
CA ASP A 255 -27.13 -0.88 -28.41
C ASP A 255 -26.63 -1.47 -27.07
N SER A 256 -26.01 -0.62 -26.27
CA SER A 256 -25.21 -1.00 -25.11
C SER A 256 -26.11 -1.58 -24.03
N LEU A 257 -25.60 -2.59 -23.36
CA LEU A 257 -26.22 -3.15 -22.17
C LEU A 257 -26.29 -2.11 -21.02
N ILE A 258 -25.70 -0.93 -21.21
CA ILE A 258 -25.68 0.17 -20.24
C ILE A 258 -26.60 1.29 -20.71
N SER A 259 -27.67 1.55 -19.95
CA SER A 259 -28.63 2.60 -20.23
C SER A 259 -28.04 4.02 -20.01
N ASP A 260 -28.54 5.01 -20.80
CA ASP A 260 -28.19 6.43 -20.63
C ASP A 260 -28.30 6.91 -19.17
N ARG A 261 -29.29 6.36 -18.47
CA ARG A 261 -29.52 6.66 -17.05
C ARG A 261 -28.33 6.21 -16.18
N VAL A 262 -27.76 5.05 -16.43
CA VAL A 262 -26.63 4.50 -15.67
C VAL A 262 -25.33 5.19 -16.06
N GLN A 263 -25.18 5.65 -17.29
CA GLN A 263 -24.01 6.43 -17.71
C GLN A 263 -23.80 7.70 -16.86
N VAL A 264 -24.89 8.35 -16.38
CA VAL A 264 -24.79 9.50 -15.49
C VAL A 264 -24.11 9.13 -14.17
N TYR A 265 -24.46 7.99 -13.61
CA TYR A 265 -23.84 7.48 -12.37
C TYR A 265 -22.39 7.00 -12.59
N LEU A 266 -22.11 6.41 -13.75
CA LEU A 266 -20.74 6.02 -14.10
C LEU A 266 -19.81 7.22 -14.25
N ARG A 267 -20.32 8.40 -14.64
CA ARG A 267 -19.51 9.65 -14.66
C ARG A 267 -19.10 10.08 -13.25
N ASP A 268 -19.99 9.97 -12.26
CA ASP A 268 -19.68 10.23 -10.86
C ASP A 268 -18.61 9.25 -10.33
N CYS A 269 -18.79 7.97 -10.64
CA CYS A 269 -17.79 6.93 -10.33
C CYS A 269 -16.42 7.19 -11.00
N TYR A 270 -16.42 7.71 -12.23
CA TYR A 270 -15.21 8.13 -12.94
C TYR A 270 -14.51 9.30 -12.20
N ASP A 271 -15.28 10.29 -11.77
CA ASP A 271 -14.75 11.44 -11.03
C ASP A 271 -14.12 11.00 -9.71
N HIS A 272 -14.73 10.05 -8.98
CA HIS A 272 -14.12 9.42 -7.80
C HIS A 272 -12.81 8.70 -8.15
N ALA A 273 -12.76 7.96 -9.24
CA ALA A 273 -11.54 7.28 -9.68
C ALA A 273 -10.41 8.27 -10.01
N VAL A 274 -10.73 9.43 -10.61
CA VAL A 274 -9.77 10.53 -10.84
C VAL A 274 -9.28 11.10 -9.52
N GLN A 275 -10.18 11.39 -8.57
CA GLN A 275 -9.81 11.90 -7.25
C GLN A 275 -8.89 10.94 -6.50
N ILE A 276 -9.17 9.63 -6.52
CA ILE A 276 -8.33 8.60 -5.92
C ILE A 276 -6.93 8.61 -6.56
N LEU A 277 -6.87 8.72 -7.89
CA LEU A 277 -5.59 8.78 -8.61
C LEU A 277 -4.75 10.00 -8.19
N ASP A 278 -5.38 11.17 -8.08
CA ASP A 278 -4.72 12.39 -7.64
C ASP A 278 -4.21 12.28 -6.19
N MET A 279 -4.98 11.66 -5.29
CA MET A 279 -4.54 11.38 -3.92
C MET A 279 -3.33 10.43 -3.89
N VAL A 280 -3.37 9.36 -4.67
CA VAL A 280 -2.25 8.41 -4.78
C VAL A 280 -0.98 9.10 -5.29
N GLU A 281 -1.08 9.95 -6.32
CA GLU A 281 0.08 10.69 -6.84
C GLU A 281 0.61 11.68 -5.79
N THR A 282 -0.26 12.41 -5.09
CA THR A 282 0.12 13.33 -4.01
C THR A 282 0.88 12.57 -2.91
N TYR A 283 0.37 11.44 -2.44
CA TYR A 283 1.03 10.64 -1.40
C TYR A 283 2.38 10.05 -1.87
N ARG A 284 2.50 9.72 -3.16
CA ARG A 284 3.78 9.29 -3.74
C ARG A 284 4.81 10.40 -3.76
N GLU A 285 4.40 11.62 -4.08
CA GLU A 285 5.27 12.80 -4.04
C GLU A 285 5.72 13.11 -2.61
N LEU A 286 4.79 13.13 -1.65
CA LEU A 286 5.11 13.29 -0.23
C LEU A 286 6.10 12.22 0.25
N THR A 287 5.82 10.94 -0.04
CA THR A 287 6.71 9.83 0.34
C THR A 287 8.10 9.94 -0.31
N SER A 288 8.19 10.49 -1.52
CA SER A 288 9.47 10.75 -2.17
C SER A 288 10.22 11.89 -1.49
N GLY A 289 9.53 12.96 -1.07
CA GLY A 289 10.09 14.05 -0.28
C GLY A 289 10.62 13.61 1.09
N LEU A 290 9.94 12.65 1.74
CA LEU A 290 10.39 12.07 3.01
C LEU A 290 11.79 11.43 2.91
N MET A 291 12.16 10.90 1.76
CA MET A 291 13.51 10.36 1.54
C MET A 291 14.58 11.44 1.64
N ASP A 292 14.33 12.62 1.07
CA ASP A 292 15.28 13.73 1.11
C ASP A 292 15.40 14.29 2.54
N VAL A 293 14.27 14.38 3.25
CA VAL A 293 14.25 14.78 4.67
C VAL A 293 15.02 13.76 5.52
N TYR A 294 14.84 12.46 5.28
CA TYR A 294 15.57 11.39 5.97
C TYR A 294 17.08 11.51 5.77
N LEU A 295 17.55 11.69 4.53
CA LEU A 295 18.96 11.86 4.23
C LEU A 295 19.55 13.10 4.91
N SER A 296 18.79 14.20 4.92
CA SER A 296 19.17 15.43 5.62
C SER A 296 19.24 15.22 7.13
N ALA A 297 18.25 14.56 7.73
CA ALA A 297 18.23 14.26 9.18
C ALA A 297 19.39 13.34 9.60
N VAL A 298 19.70 12.31 8.80
CA VAL A 298 20.87 11.43 9.04
C VAL A 298 22.17 12.21 8.92
N SER A 299 22.32 13.10 7.92
CA SER A 299 23.49 13.95 7.76
C SER A 299 23.68 14.89 8.95
N ASN A 300 22.58 15.52 9.41
CA ASN A 300 22.61 16.38 10.58
C ASN A 300 23.05 15.61 11.84
N LYS A 301 22.50 14.42 12.06
CA LYS A 301 22.91 13.56 13.19
C LYS A 301 24.37 13.14 13.12
N MET A 302 24.88 12.84 11.93
CA MET A 302 26.29 12.54 11.72
C MET A 302 27.17 13.75 12.06
N ASN A 303 26.76 14.95 11.63
CA ASN A 303 27.45 16.20 11.95
C ASN A 303 27.46 16.48 13.47
N GLU A 304 26.39 16.18 14.19
CA GLU A 304 26.34 16.29 15.66
C GLU A 304 27.34 15.35 16.34
N ILE A 305 27.39 14.09 15.90
CA ILE A 305 28.37 13.11 16.42
C ILE A 305 29.81 13.55 16.12
N MET A 306 30.05 14.05 14.90
CA MET A 306 31.37 14.59 14.55
C MET A 306 31.77 15.81 15.39
N LYS A 307 30.84 16.75 15.66
CA LYS A 307 31.05 17.88 16.55
C LYS A 307 31.41 17.41 17.94
N LEU A 308 30.65 16.46 18.51
CA LEU A 308 30.92 15.89 19.83
C LEU A 308 32.35 15.27 19.90
N LEU A 309 32.68 14.43 18.91
CA LEU A 309 33.98 13.79 18.84
C LEU A 309 35.12 14.82 18.72
N THR A 310 34.90 15.86 17.88
CA THR A 310 35.87 16.94 17.70
C THR A 310 36.10 17.71 19.00
N VAL A 311 35.02 18.07 19.73
CA VAL A 311 35.13 18.77 21.04
C VAL A 311 35.93 17.93 22.03
N VAL A 312 35.56 16.64 22.21
CA VAL A 312 36.24 15.74 23.12
C VAL A 312 37.71 15.61 22.73
N SER A 313 38.01 15.31 21.47
CA SER A 313 39.39 15.14 21.00
C SER A 313 40.24 16.42 21.16
N SER A 314 39.67 17.58 20.81
CA SER A 314 40.37 18.88 20.91
C SER A 314 40.73 19.26 22.34
N ILE A 315 39.93 18.81 23.34
CA ILE A 315 40.23 19.04 24.75
C ILE A 315 41.30 18.04 25.26
N PHE A 316 41.16 16.75 24.97
CA PHE A 316 42.03 15.73 25.54
C PHE A 316 43.39 15.63 24.88
N ILE A 317 43.54 15.91 23.57
CA ILE A 317 44.84 15.81 22.89
C ILE A 317 45.89 16.73 23.48
N PRO A 318 45.66 18.07 23.69
CA PRO A 318 46.63 18.94 24.34
C PRO A 318 46.94 18.53 25.76
N LEU A 319 45.96 18.09 26.54
CA LEU A 319 46.18 17.64 27.92
C LEU A 319 47.05 16.39 27.96
N THR A 320 46.82 15.43 27.08
CA THR A 320 47.61 14.21 26.95
C THR A 320 49.05 14.54 26.52
N PHE A 321 49.23 15.52 25.64
CA PHE A 321 50.55 15.99 25.24
C PHE A 321 51.31 16.58 26.43
N ILE A 322 50.67 17.49 27.19
CA ILE A 322 51.31 18.08 28.41
C ILE A 322 51.66 16.97 29.39
N ALA A 323 50.72 16.09 29.70
CA ALA A 323 50.96 14.97 30.62
C ALA A 323 52.08 14.03 30.11
N GLY A 324 52.14 13.79 28.79
CA GLY A 324 53.19 12.98 28.16
C GLY A 324 54.57 13.61 28.26
N VAL A 325 54.68 14.94 28.04
CA VAL A 325 55.97 15.66 28.21
C VAL A 325 56.43 15.60 29.65
N TYR A 326 55.57 15.93 30.61
CA TYR A 326 55.91 15.88 32.03
C TYR A 326 56.05 14.44 32.61
N GLY A 327 55.58 13.44 31.89
CA GLY A 327 55.80 12.00 32.22
C GLY A 327 57.13 11.43 31.70
N MET A 328 57.95 12.21 30.99
CA MET A 328 59.25 11.76 30.50
C MET A 328 60.27 11.66 31.65
N ASN A 329 61.04 10.56 31.68
CA ASN A 329 62.05 10.28 32.76
C ASN A 329 63.46 10.71 32.36
N PHE A 330 63.66 12.01 32.08
CA PHE A 330 65.05 12.55 31.88
C PHE A 330 65.73 12.80 33.21
N ASN A 331 67.05 12.45 33.29
CA ASN A 331 67.84 12.66 34.49
C ASN A 331 68.20 14.14 34.60
N THR A 332 67.66 14.80 35.62
CA THR A 332 67.81 16.22 35.88
C THR A 332 69.24 16.58 36.37
N GLU A 333 70.00 15.60 36.91
CA GLU A 333 71.37 15.82 37.38
C GLU A 333 72.41 15.92 36.25
N LYS A 334 72.11 15.38 35.07
CA LYS A 334 73.02 15.34 33.92
C LYS A 334 73.04 16.62 33.08
N SER A 335 71.97 17.42 33.14
CA SER A 335 71.84 18.67 32.37
C SER A 335 70.79 19.59 32.99
N PRO A 336 71.13 20.90 33.15
CA PRO A 336 70.16 21.90 33.65
C PRO A 336 68.96 22.11 32.73
N TRP A 337 68.95 21.56 31.48
CA TRP A 337 67.89 21.62 30.51
C TRP A 337 66.95 20.42 30.60
N ASN A 338 67.26 19.41 31.42
CA ASN A 338 66.45 18.22 31.56
C ASN A 338 65.31 18.46 32.58
N MET A 339 64.24 19.08 32.16
CA MET A 339 62.98 19.29 32.91
C MET A 339 63.23 19.82 34.35
N PRO A 340 63.80 21.04 34.52
CA PRO A 340 64.09 21.58 35.82
C PRO A 340 62.88 21.74 36.72
N GLU A 341 61.65 21.83 36.15
CA GLU A 341 60.37 21.96 36.85
C GLU A 341 60.03 20.73 37.70
N LEU A 342 60.59 19.54 37.41
CA LEU A 342 60.32 18.32 38.18
C LEU A 342 60.88 18.38 39.59
N ASN A 343 61.93 19.14 39.80
CA ASN A 343 62.55 19.35 41.11
C ASN A 343 62.01 20.57 41.88
N TRP A 344 61.01 21.29 41.25
CA TRP A 344 60.43 22.49 41.86
C TRP A 344 59.24 22.12 42.72
N TYR A 345 59.17 22.62 43.96
CA TYR A 345 58.06 22.34 44.87
C TYR A 345 56.67 22.60 44.29
N TRP A 346 56.53 23.62 43.46
CA TRP A 346 55.28 24.01 42.79
C TRP A 346 55.15 23.43 41.39
N GLY A 347 56.06 22.60 40.92
CA GLY A 347 56.06 22.08 39.57
C GLY A 347 54.80 21.29 39.22
N TYR A 348 54.36 20.34 40.06
CA TYR A 348 53.14 19.56 39.87
C TYR A 348 51.85 20.40 39.90
N PRO A 349 51.61 21.28 40.93
CA PRO A 349 50.50 22.20 40.93
C PRO A 349 50.44 23.12 39.70
N LEU A 350 51.58 23.61 39.21
CA LEU A 350 51.68 24.45 38.01
C LEU A 350 51.26 23.69 36.74
N CYS A 351 51.71 22.44 36.59
CA CYS A 351 51.34 21.59 35.49
C CYS A 351 49.82 21.35 35.47
N LEU A 352 49.23 21.04 36.64
CA LEU A 352 47.77 20.87 36.74
C LEU A 352 47.00 22.17 36.43
N MET A 353 47.51 23.31 36.89
CA MET A 353 46.88 24.60 36.53
C MET A 353 46.96 24.92 35.04
N LEU A 354 48.10 24.59 34.39
CA LEU A 354 48.24 24.77 32.94
C LEU A 354 47.27 23.89 32.18
N MET A 355 47.13 22.62 32.58
CA MET A 355 46.15 21.69 31.99
C MET A 355 44.72 22.20 32.19
N ALA A 356 44.36 22.63 33.40
CA ALA A 356 43.04 23.17 33.72
C ALA A 356 42.73 24.44 32.91
N ALA A 357 43.70 25.37 32.80
CA ALA A 357 43.56 26.59 32.01
C ALA A 357 43.37 26.29 30.51
N THR A 358 44.11 25.32 29.98
CA THR A 358 43.97 24.87 28.58
C THR A 358 42.61 24.26 28.35
N ALA A 359 42.14 23.36 29.23
CA ALA A 359 40.81 22.76 29.16
C ALA A 359 39.70 23.82 29.24
N ALA A 360 39.77 24.72 30.23
CA ALA A 360 38.78 25.79 30.41
C ALA A 360 38.73 26.75 29.21
N GLY A 361 39.91 27.10 28.65
CA GLY A 361 39.99 27.95 27.45
C GLY A 361 39.36 27.32 26.24
N LEU A 362 39.56 26.00 26.03
CA LEU A 362 38.95 25.26 24.90
C LEU A 362 37.44 25.10 25.11
N VAL A 363 36.96 24.75 26.30
CA VAL A 363 35.55 24.68 26.63
C VAL A 363 34.86 26.03 26.40
N TYR A 364 35.47 27.14 26.88
CA TYR A 364 34.95 28.48 26.64
C TYR A 364 34.92 28.85 25.15
N PHE A 365 35.94 28.48 24.39
CA PHE A 365 35.99 28.71 22.95
C PHE A 365 34.86 27.99 22.23
N PHE A 366 34.60 26.70 22.48
CA PHE A 366 33.53 25.94 21.90
C PHE A 366 32.15 26.45 22.38
N TRP A 367 32.03 26.82 23.65
CA TRP A 367 30.80 27.42 24.18
C TRP A 367 30.46 28.73 23.48
N ARG A 368 31.40 29.64 23.30
CA ARG A 368 31.21 30.89 22.61
C ARG A 368 30.83 30.71 21.13
N ARG A 369 31.24 29.61 20.53
CA ARG A 369 30.86 29.24 19.13
C ARG A 369 29.52 28.56 19.03
N GLY A 370 28.74 28.38 20.08
CA GLY A 370 27.41 27.74 20.05
C GLY A 370 27.45 26.24 19.81
N TRP A 371 28.64 25.57 20.00
CA TRP A 371 28.73 24.15 19.71
C TRP A 371 28.02 23.28 20.75
N PHE A 372 27.59 23.85 21.88
CA PHE A 372 26.84 23.17 22.96
C PHE A 372 25.33 23.46 22.92
N GLU A 373 24.86 24.43 22.11
CA GLU A 373 23.44 24.82 22.08
C GLU A 373 22.50 23.73 21.60
N ASN A 374 22.96 22.84 20.69
CA ASN A 374 22.14 21.75 20.16
C ASN A 374 22.01 20.53 21.12
N PHE A 375 22.73 20.49 22.24
CA PHE A 375 22.62 19.38 23.21
C PHE A 375 21.43 19.53 24.18
N SER A 376 20.79 20.70 24.28
CA SER A 376 19.71 20.99 25.21
C SER A 376 18.31 20.87 24.61
N ASP A 377 18.13 21.04 23.29
CA ASP A 377 16.81 21.08 22.64
C ASP A 377 16.10 19.72 22.53
N VAL A 378 16.80 18.62 22.70
CA VAL A 378 16.20 17.26 22.66
C VAL A 378 15.37 16.96 23.91
N LYS A 379 15.58 17.69 25.01
CA LYS A 379 14.94 17.39 26.31
C LYS A 379 13.57 18.06 26.49
N ASP A 380 13.27 19.13 25.78
CA ASP A 380 12.05 19.94 26.02
C ASP A 380 10.85 19.54 25.14
N ARG A 381 11.05 18.81 24.03
CA ARG A 381 9.93 18.35 23.16
C ARG A 381 9.18 17.13 23.70
N THR A 382 9.79 16.32 24.57
CA THR A 382 9.14 15.13 25.16
C THR A 382 8.19 15.45 26.33
N THR A 383 8.20 16.68 26.86
CA THR A 383 7.34 17.07 28.00
C THR A 383 6.10 17.86 27.62
N SER A 384 5.95 18.33 26.37
CA SER A 384 4.81 19.14 25.96
C SER A 384 3.60 18.33 25.44
N THR A 385 3.79 17.08 25.03
CA THR A 385 2.72 16.20 24.50
C THR A 385 1.91 15.49 25.61
N SER A 386 2.38 15.52 26.86
CA SER A 386 1.68 14.89 28.01
C SER A 386 0.66 15.78 28.72
N ARG A 387 0.34 16.96 28.21
CA ARG A 387 -0.61 17.91 28.84
C ARG A 387 -1.84 18.27 27.99
N ARG A 388 -2.13 17.50 26.95
CA ARG A 388 -3.40 17.60 26.22
C ARG A 388 -4.00 16.21 26.02
N SER A 389 -4.50 15.64 27.06
CA SER A 389 -5.50 14.57 27.07
C SER A 389 -6.59 14.97 28.05
#